data_7c254fd2ef1d6b0d0cc960c33e0516a3
#
_entry.id   7c254fd2ef1d6b0d0cc960c33e0516a3
#
_cell.length_a   1.000
_cell.length_b   1.000
_cell.length_c   1.000
_cell.angle_alpha   90.00
_cell.angle_beta   90.00
_cell.angle_gamma   90.00
#
_symmetry.space_group_name_H-M   'P 1'
#
loop_
_entity.id
_entity.type
_entity.pdbx_description
1 polymer ?
#
loop_
_entity_poly.entity_id
_entity_poly.type
_entity_poly.pdbx_seq_one_letter_code
_entity_poly.pdbx_strand_id
1 'polypeptide(L)'
;MSFNALGDLPGPYIKWFVEHAGEEACCRMLDGFNDRRAIIRCTFGYYDGKRMEFFDSELPGTISEAPRGKNGFGFDKFFINEGSTITRAEMSQEENERTYAEMMKPFTKVRDFLTKKLQ
;
A
#
# COMPACT_ATOMS: atom_id res chain seq x y z
N MET A 1 4.01 -2.96 2.33
CA MET A 1 4.29 -1.56 2.73
C MET A 1 5.69 -1.46 3.30
N SER A 2 6.46 -0.52 2.83
CA SER A 2 7.86 -0.35 3.21
C SER A 2 8.05 1.01 3.88
N PHE A 3 8.65 1.01 5.07
CA PHE A 3 8.97 2.25 5.81
C PHE A 3 10.43 2.61 5.51
N ASN A 4 10.66 3.81 4.97
CA ASN A 4 12.00 4.24 4.59
C ASN A 4 12.99 4.19 5.76
N ALA A 5 12.57 4.65 6.94
CA ALA A 5 13.44 4.68 8.13
C ALA A 5 13.82 3.29 8.65
N LEU A 6 13.08 2.25 8.28
CA LEU A 6 13.30 0.87 8.73
C LEU A 6 13.92 -0.02 7.64
N GLY A 7 14.53 0.58 6.60
CA GLY A 7 15.17 -0.20 5.55
C GLY A 7 14.19 -1.07 4.79
N ASP A 8 13.03 -0.51 4.45
CA ASP A 8 11.93 -1.15 3.73
C ASP A 8 11.12 -2.19 4.54
N LEU A 9 11.41 -2.35 5.82
CA LEU A 9 10.54 -3.14 6.70
C LEU A 9 9.29 -2.33 7.08
N PRO A 10 8.16 -2.96 7.40
CA PRO A 10 7.94 -4.41 7.47
C PRO A 10 7.75 -5.08 6.11
N GLY A 11 7.65 -4.34 5.00
CA GLY A 11 7.54 -4.91 3.66
C GLY A 11 6.33 -5.83 3.52
N PRO A 12 6.53 -7.08 3.06
CA PRO A 12 5.43 -8.02 2.86
C PRO A 12 4.81 -8.53 4.17
N TYR A 13 5.41 -8.21 5.31
CA TYR A 13 4.94 -8.66 6.62
C TYR A 13 3.95 -7.70 7.27
N ILE A 14 3.57 -6.60 6.60
CA ILE A 14 2.69 -5.56 7.17
C ILE A 14 1.38 -6.13 7.72
N LYS A 15 0.82 -7.13 7.05
CA LYS A 15 -0.42 -7.76 7.49
C LYS A 15 -0.30 -8.31 8.91
N TRP A 16 0.79 -9.03 9.19
CA TRP A 16 1.02 -9.62 10.51
C TRP A 16 1.28 -8.56 11.57
N PHE A 17 1.97 -7.48 11.21
CA PHE A 17 2.16 -6.36 12.14
C PHE A 17 0.84 -5.72 12.51
N VAL A 18 -0.04 -5.48 11.53
CA VAL A 18 -1.36 -4.90 11.80
C VAL A 18 -2.21 -5.83 12.65
N GLU A 19 -2.25 -7.13 12.33
CA GLU A 19 -3.11 -8.10 13.01
C GLU A 19 -2.61 -8.43 14.42
N HIS A 20 -1.31 -8.50 14.63
CA HIS A 20 -0.74 -8.98 15.91
C HIS A 20 -0.25 -7.85 16.81
N ALA A 21 0.44 -6.86 16.28
CA ALA A 21 0.93 -5.73 17.06
C ALA A 21 -0.11 -4.61 17.19
N GLY A 22 -0.98 -4.47 16.18
CA GLY A 22 -2.01 -3.45 16.15
C GLY A 22 -1.59 -2.20 15.40
N GLU A 23 -2.59 -1.42 15.01
CA GLU A 23 -2.40 -0.22 14.19
C GLU A 23 -1.59 0.85 14.93
N GLU A 24 -1.84 1.01 16.23
CA GLU A 24 -1.11 1.99 17.04
C GLU A 24 0.37 1.64 17.11
N ALA A 25 0.71 0.36 17.31
CA ALA A 25 2.09 -0.07 17.35
C ALA A 25 2.79 0.18 16.01
N CYS A 26 2.10 -0.01 14.89
CA CYS A 26 2.64 0.28 13.57
C CYS A 26 3.01 1.76 13.42
N CYS A 27 2.16 2.66 13.92
CA CYS A 27 2.47 4.09 13.91
C CYS A 27 3.68 4.41 14.79
N ARG A 28 3.74 3.79 15.97
CA ARG A 28 4.78 4.06 16.97
C ARG A 28 6.14 3.49 16.60
N MET A 29 6.20 2.54 15.66
CA MET A 29 7.47 2.03 15.15
C MET A 29 8.35 3.13 14.55
N LEU A 30 7.76 4.22 14.11
CA LEU A 30 8.49 5.36 13.53
C LEU A 30 8.72 6.50 14.53
N ASP A 31 8.27 6.36 15.77
CA ASP A 31 8.56 7.35 16.81
C ASP A 31 10.07 7.41 17.04
N GLY A 32 10.59 8.62 17.13
CA GLY A 32 12.03 8.81 17.24
C GLY A 32 12.77 8.93 15.91
N PHE A 33 12.12 8.61 14.81
CA PHE A 33 12.67 8.86 13.47
C PHE A 33 12.08 10.16 12.91
N ASN A 34 12.92 10.94 12.22
CA ASN A 34 12.44 12.13 11.51
C ASN A 34 11.75 11.78 10.20
N ASP A 35 12.06 10.62 9.63
CA ASP A 35 11.52 10.16 8.35
C ASP A 35 10.37 9.20 8.60
N ARG A 36 9.16 9.64 8.25
CA ARG A 36 7.95 8.82 8.35
C ARG A 36 7.42 8.42 6.96
N ARG A 37 8.23 8.56 5.92
CA ARG A 37 7.83 8.20 4.56
C ARG A 37 7.67 6.68 4.44
N ALA A 38 6.70 6.30 3.64
CA ALA A 38 6.41 4.90 3.35
C ALA A 38 5.96 4.74 1.91
N ILE A 39 6.07 3.53 1.39
CA ILE A 39 5.63 3.19 0.03
C ILE A 39 4.78 1.93 0.09
N ILE A 40 3.61 1.99 -0.53
CA ILE A 40 2.81 0.79 -0.80
C ILE A 40 3.21 0.29 -2.18
N ARG A 41 3.68 -0.94 -2.24
CA ARG A 41 3.96 -1.63 -3.51
C ARG A 41 2.93 -2.71 -3.74
N CYS A 42 2.42 -2.78 -4.97
CA CYS A 42 1.51 -3.83 -5.40
C CYS A 42 2.12 -4.48 -6.64
N THR A 43 2.30 -5.79 -6.60
CA THR A 43 2.91 -6.53 -7.70
C THR A 43 2.01 -7.70 -8.08
N PHE A 44 1.72 -7.83 -9.37
CA PHE A 44 1.04 -8.99 -9.94
C PHE A 44 2.02 -9.78 -10.78
N GLY A 45 2.02 -11.10 -10.58
CA GLY A 45 2.84 -12.01 -11.35
C GLY A 45 2.00 -12.85 -12.32
N TYR A 46 2.53 -13.12 -13.47
CA TYR A 46 1.97 -14.04 -14.44
C TYR A 46 2.98 -15.15 -14.74
N TYR A 47 2.52 -16.39 -14.75
CA TYR A 47 3.34 -17.54 -15.10
C TYR A 47 2.48 -18.60 -15.77
N ASP A 48 2.93 -19.08 -16.94
CA ASP A 48 2.20 -20.07 -17.74
C ASP A 48 2.99 -21.36 -17.96
N GLY A 49 4.05 -21.57 -17.21
CA GLY A 49 4.96 -22.71 -17.35
C GLY A 49 6.15 -22.43 -18.26
N LYS A 50 6.13 -21.33 -19.02
CA LYS A 50 7.20 -20.96 -19.95
C LYS A 50 7.69 -19.53 -19.73
N ARG A 51 6.76 -18.60 -19.52
CA ARG A 51 7.03 -17.17 -19.41
C ARG A 51 6.58 -16.65 -18.07
N MET A 52 7.41 -15.80 -17.47
CA MET A 52 7.12 -15.10 -16.22
C MET A 52 7.14 -13.61 -16.47
N GLU A 53 6.08 -12.91 -16.09
CA GLU A 53 5.96 -11.47 -16.21
C GLU A 53 5.50 -10.88 -14.87
N PHE A 54 6.04 -9.72 -14.53
CA PHE A 54 5.66 -8.98 -13.32
C PHE A 54 5.16 -7.58 -13.69
N PHE A 55 4.12 -7.15 -13.01
CA PHE A 55 3.53 -5.82 -13.18
C PHE A 55 3.38 -5.20 -11.81
N ASP A 56 3.94 -4.02 -11.61
CA ASP A 56 3.96 -3.39 -10.31
C ASP A 56 3.55 -1.94 -10.35
N SER A 57 3.19 -1.41 -9.18
CA SER A 57 2.96 0.00 -8.93
C SER A 57 3.47 0.36 -7.55
N GLU A 58 3.74 1.65 -7.36
CA GLU A 58 4.16 2.21 -6.09
C GLU A 58 3.29 3.41 -5.75
N LEU A 59 2.85 3.47 -4.48
CA LEU A 59 2.14 4.61 -3.93
C LEU A 59 2.95 5.18 -2.77
N PRO A 60 3.63 6.30 -2.98
CA PRO A 60 4.35 6.95 -1.89
C PRO A 60 3.40 7.66 -0.94
N GLY A 61 3.82 7.80 0.31
CA GLY A 61 3.06 8.50 1.31
C GLY A 61 3.84 8.60 2.61
N THR A 62 3.11 8.85 3.69
CA THR A 62 3.66 8.96 5.04
C THR A 62 2.79 8.19 6.03
N ILE A 63 3.39 7.86 7.17
CA ILE A 63 2.69 7.19 8.26
C ILE A 63 2.28 8.24 9.29
N SER A 64 1.00 8.23 9.67
CA SER A 64 0.48 9.13 10.70
C SER A 64 1.07 8.79 12.07
N GLU A 65 1.04 9.76 12.98
CA GLU A 65 1.55 9.55 14.34
C GLU A 65 0.67 8.61 15.16
N ALA A 66 -0.63 8.58 14.85
CA ALA A 66 -1.60 7.70 15.47
C ALA A 66 -2.64 7.28 14.43
N PRO A 67 -3.32 6.12 14.63
CA PRO A 67 -4.39 5.72 13.73
C PRO A 67 -5.54 6.74 13.74
N ARG A 68 -6.07 7.05 12.55
CA ARG A 68 -7.18 8.00 12.37
C ARG A 68 -8.14 7.48 11.34
N GLY A 69 -9.45 7.74 11.55
CA GLY A 69 -10.49 7.40 10.60
C GLY A 69 -11.21 6.10 10.92
N LYS A 70 -12.28 5.85 10.20
CA LYS A 70 -13.18 4.71 10.44
C LYS A 70 -13.41 3.83 9.20
N ASN A 71 -13.05 4.33 8.03
CA ASN A 71 -13.30 3.65 6.77
C ASN A 71 -12.11 2.78 6.38
N GLY A 72 -12.32 1.92 5.39
CA GLY A 72 -11.26 1.08 4.87
C GLY A 72 -10.90 -0.09 5.79
N PHE A 73 -9.71 -0.64 5.60
CA PHE A 73 -9.22 -1.80 6.33
C PHE A 73 -7.69 -1.83 6.33
N GLY A 74 -7.12 -2.72 7.12
CA GLY A 74 -5.68 -2.91 7.16
C GLY A 74 -4.95 -1.66 7.62
N PHE A 75 -4.03 -1.17 6.80
CA PHE A 75 -3.20 0.00 7.11
C PHE A 75 -3.85 1.34 6.74
N ASP A 76 -5.10 1.35 6.29
CA ASP A 76 -5.76 2.59 5.85
C ASP A 76 -5.84 3.64 6.95
N LYS A 77 -5.88 3.23 8.22
CA LYS A 77 -5.97 4.14 9.35
C LYS A 77 -4.68 4.91 9.64
N PHE A 78 -3.56 4.52 9.06
CA PHE A 78 -2.30 5.21 9.33
C PHE A 78 -1.50 5.58 8.09
N PHE A 79 -1.96 5.27 6.90
CA PHE A 79 -1.28 5.66 5.67
C PHE A 79 -1.90 6.93 5.09
N ILE A 80 -1.07 7.92 4.84
CA ILE A 80 -1.44 9.20 4.24
C ILE A 80 -0.82 9.25 2.85
N ASN A 81 -1.64 9.34 1.80
CA ASN A 81 -1.15 9.43 0.42
C ASN A 81 -0.30 10.69 0.23
N GLU A 82 0.70 10.62 -0.63
CA GLU A 82 1.50 11.79 -1.00
C GLU A 82 0.59 12.92 -1.47
N GLY A 83 0.85 14.13 -0.95
CA GLY A 83 0.03 15.30 -1.26
C GLY A 83 -1.24 15.44 -0.44
N SER A 84 -1.53 14.48 0.44
CA SER A 84 -2.70 14.51 1.33
C SER A 84 -2.27 14.82 2.77
N THR A 85 -3.23 15.24 3.58
CA THR A 85 -3.04 15.46 5.02
C THR A 85 -3.91 14.51 5.87
N ILE A 86 -4.77 13.73 5.24
CA ILE A 86 -5.66 12.78 5.91
C ILE A 86 -5.25 11.35 5.59
N THR A 87 -5.56 10.43 6.52
CA THR A 87 -5.34 9.01 6.28
C THR A 87 -6.36 8.48 5.28
N ARG A 88 -6.08 7.32 4.70
CA ARG A 88 -7.03 6.67 3.78
C ARG A 88 -8.34 6.32 4.48
N ALA A 89 -8.30 6.01 5.78
CA ALA A 89 -9.50 5.71 6.56
C ALA A 89 -10.33 6.96 6.90
N GLU A 90 -9.76 8.15 6.75
CA GLU A 90 -10.48 9.42 6.90
C GLU A 90 -11.12 9.88 5.59
N MET A 91 -10.80 9.23 4.48
CA MET A 91 -11.39 9.55 3.17
C MET A 91 -12.81 9.03 3.08
N SER A 92 -13.63 9.68 2.22
CA SER A 92 -14.90 9.11 1.82
C SER A 92 -14.68 7.81 1.04
N GLN A 93 -15.71 6.99 0.95
CA GLN A 93 -15.62 5.76 0.18
C GLN A 93 -15.22 6.04 -1.27
N GLU A 94 -15.79 7.06 -1.90
CA GLU A 94 -15.47 7.44 -3.27
C GLU A 94 -14.00 7.85 -3.43
N GLU A 95 -13.47 8.65 -2.52
CA GLU A 95 -12.07 9.06 -2.54
C GLU A 95 -11.13 7.87 -2.37
N ASN A 96 -11.46 6.96 -1.45
CA ASN A 96 -10.65 5.78 -1.19
C ASN A 96 -10.67 4.81 -2.38
N GLU A 97 -11.80 4.67 -3.05
CA GLU A 97 -11.91 3.85 -4.27
C GLU A 97 -10.99 4.37 -5.37
N ARG A 98 -10.90 5.69 -5.54
CA ARG A 98 -9.96 6.28 -6.51
C ARG A 98 -8.51 5.94 -6.17
N THR A 99 -8.17 5.95 -4.89
CA THR A 99 -6.83 5.58 -4.43
C THR A 99 -6.55 4.09 -4.68
N TYR A 100 -7.56 3.25 -4.47
CA TYR A 100 -7.46 1.84 -4.79
C TYR A 100 -7.22 1.60 -6.27
N ALA A 101 -7.90 2.35 -7.14
CA ALA A 101 -7.69 2.25 -8.57
C ALA A 101 -6.25 2.53 -8.96
N GLU A 102 -5.61 3.52 -8.33
CA GLU A 102 -4.19 3.79 -8.54
C GLU A 102 -3.31 2.61 -8.12
N MET A 103 -3.58 2.04 -6.95
CA MET A 103 -2.83 0.90 -6.44
C MET A 103 -3.01 -0.34 -7.32
N MET A 104 -4.18 -0.50 -7.95
CA MET A 104 -4.52 -1.65 -8.77
C MET A 104 -4.18 -1.49 -10.25
N LYS A 105 -3.49 -0.42 -10.64
CA LYS A 105 -3.04 -0.24 -12.03
C LYS A 105 -2.28 -1.44 -12.60
N PRO A 106 -1.43 -2.16 -11.85
CA PRO A 106 -0.77 -3.35 -12.40
C PRO A 106 -1.74 -4.41 -12.88
N PHE A 107 -2.93 -4.51 -12.25
CA PHE A 107 -3.96 -5.46 -12.69
C PHE A 107 -4.44 -5.14 -14.10
N THR A 108 -4.61 -3.85 -14.43
CA THR A 108 -4.95 -3.42 -15.79
C THR A 108 -3.86 -3.83 -16.79
N LYS A 109 -2.60 -3.71 -16.40
CA LYS A 109 -1.47 -4.15 -17.24
C LYS A 109 -1.51 -5.65 -17.47
N VAL A 110 -1.84 -6.45 -16.46
CA VAL A 110 -2.02 -7.90 -16.60
C VAL A 110 -3.15 -8.19 -17.58
N ARG A 111 -4.28 -7.51 -17.44
CA ARG A 111 -5.43 -7.67 -18.34
C ARG A 111 -5.04 -7.39 -19.78
N ASP A 112 -4.35 -6.29 -20.03
CA ASP A 112 -3.93 -5.91 -21.39
C ASP A 112 -2.93 -6.91 -21.96
N PHE A 113 -2.00 -7.38 -21.13
CA PHE A 113 -1.04 -8.43 -21.51
C PHE A 113 -1.74 -9.72 -21.92
N LEU A 114 -2.71 -10.19 -21.11
CA LEU A 114 -3.45 -11.41 -21.40
C LEU A 114 -4.31 -11.28 -22.66
N THR A 115 -4.96 -10.12 -22.83
CA THR A 115 -5.77 -9.85 -24.02
C THR A 115 -4.91 -9.92 -25.28
N LYS A 116 -3.74 -9.28 -25.24
CA LYS A 116 -2.80 -9.29 -26.37
C LYS A 116 -2.27 -10.70 -26.65
N LYS A 117 -2.01 -11.50 -25.61
CA LYS A 117 -1.52 -12.86 -25.76
C LYS A 117 -2.55 -13.78 -26.43
N LEU A 118 -3.85 -13.54 -26.19
CA LEU A 118 -4.94 -14.33 -26.75
C LEU A 118 -5.28 -13.96 -28.20
N GLN A 119 -4.73 -12.86 -28.71
CA GLN A 119 -4.82 -12.45 -30.10
C GLN A 119 -3.66 -13.09 -30.89
#